data_afff32b2f2c0a6db590546de19a1540e
#
_entry.id   afff32b2f2c0a6db590546de19a1540e
#
_cell.length_a   1.000
_cell.length_b   1.000
_cell.length_c   1.000
_cell.angle_alpha   90.00
_cell.angle_beta   90.00
_cell.angle_gamma   90.00
#
_symmetry.space_group_name_H-M   'P 1'
#
loop_
_entity.id
_entity.type
_entity.pdbx_description
1 polymer ?
#
loop_
_entity_poly.entity_id
_entity_poly.type
_entity_poly.pdbx_seq_one_letter_code
_entity_poly.pdbx_strand_id
1 'polypeptide(L)'
;MKKRFSKVIIAKHLFDGINEKDYEGYLCLSGNHIVEKKAGKPEKDILNQAQEVLNFRDELVMPGITDTHTFFTGYAIYHVGADFSKVTDNEEGCCILRKYEQKRHPEGALLGHGWNPEMWDRQNGEEMLEEKFPNKAVIIFSADRSCCIMNQKARNIYQFSAETCYPESYYRIMREYLNDREFIKKEFSDYMKMMN
;
A
#
# COMPACT_ATOMS: atom_id res chain seq x y z
N MET A 1 3.24 42.64 -16.42
CA MET A 1 2.76 42.70 -15.01
C MET A 1 2.93 41.31 -14.36
N LYS A 2 3.40 41.26 -13.12
CA LYS A 2 3.52 40.00 -12.35
C LYS A 2 2.11 39.51 -12.01
N LYS A 3 1.79 38.27 -12.40
CA LYS A 3 0.48 37.65 -12.10
C LYS A 3 0.34 37.43 -10.61
N ARG A 4 -0.84 37.73 -10.04
CA ARG A 4 -1.12 37.58 -8.60
C ARG A 4 -1.31 36.13 -8.18
N PHE A 5 -1.96 35.35 -9.07
CA PHE A 5 -2.30 33.96 -8.79
C PHE A 5 -1.48 33.02 -9.68
N SER A 6 -0.96 31.95 -9.12
CA SER A 6 -0.35 30.85 -9.91
C SER A 6 -1.41 30.08 -10.68
N LYS A 7 -2.57 29.82 -10.05
CA LYS A 7 -3.71 29.15 -10.69
C LYS A 7 -5.03 29.75 -10.22
N VAL A 8 -6.03 29.71 -11.13
CA VAL A 8 -7.44 29.85 -10.77
C VAL A 8 -8.16 28.60 -11.23
N ILE A 9 -8.81 27.91 -10.29
CA ILE A 9 -9.62 26.72 -10.53
C ILE A 9 -11.08 27.13 -10.50
N ILE A 10 -11.80 26.87 -11.57
CA ILE A 10 -13.24 27.12 -11.69
C ILE A 10 -13.94 25.77 -11.68
N ALA A 11 -14.97 25.60 -10.86
CA ALA A 11 -15.73 24.37 -10.78
C ALA A 11 -17.23 24.66 -10.73
N LYS A 12 -18.00 23.88 -11.48
CA LYS A 12 -19.46 23.85 -11.35
C LYS A 12 -19.88 23.11 -10.08
N HIS A 13 -19.08 22.13 -9.69
CA HIS A 13 -19.28 21.30 -8.51
C HIS A 13 -18.05 21.43 -7.58
N LEU A 14 -18.03 22.46 -6.72
CA LEU A 14 -17.00 22.70 -5.72
C LEU A 14 -17.53 22.26 -4.36
N PHE A 15 -16.95 21.22 -3.79
CA PHE A 15 -17.19 20.78 -2.42
C PHE A 15 -16.04 21.22 -1.53
N ASP A 16 -16.31 21.98 -0.50
CA ASP A 16 -15.28 22.59 0.35
C ASP A 16 -15.09 21.90 1.71
N GLY A 17 -15.82 20.81 1.97
CA GLY A 17 -15.77 20.08 3.21
C GLY A 17 -16.47 20.75 4.40
N ILE A 18 -17.09 21.93 4.20
CA ILE A 18 -17.81 22.72 5.23
C ILE A 18 -19.30 22.71 4.93
N ASN A 19 -19.66 22.97 3.69
CA ASN A 19 -21.04 22.96 3.25
C ASN A 19 -21.53 21.53 3.00
N GLU A 20 -22.83 21.27 3.24
CA GLU A 20 -23.43 19.96 3.01
C GLU A 20 -23.50 19.57 1.52
N LYS A 21 -23.53 20.57 0.65
CA LYS A 21 -23.65 20.38 -0.82
C LYS A 21 -22.53 21.12 -1.54
N ASP A 22 -22.19 20.62 -2.70
CA ASP A 22 -21.34 21.30 -3.66
C ASP A 22 -22.07 22.53 -4.25
N TYR A 23 -21.29 23.45 -4.77
CA TYR A 23 -21.77 24.68 -5.38
C TYR A 23 -20.86 25.13 -6.53
N GLU A 24 -21.40 25.99 -7.43
CA GLU A 24 -20.55 26.64 -8.43
C GLU A 24 -19.64 27.64 -7.74
N GLY A 25 -18.34 27.54 -7.98
CA GLY A 25 -17.36 28.40 -7.34
C GLY A 25 -15.98 28.36 -7.97
N TYR A 26 -15.07 29.13 -7.39
CA TYR A 26 -13.67 29.13 -7.82
C TYR A 26 -12.69 29.25 -6.66
N LEU A 27 -11.48 28.79 -6.91
CA LEU A 27 -10.33 28.84 -6.02
C LEU A 27 -9.20 29.61 -6.68
N CYS A 28 -8.58 30.56 -5.96
CA CYS A 28 -7.34 31.21 -6.39
C CYS A 28 -6.17 30.67 -5.58
N LEU A 29 -5.12 30.22 -6.27
CA LEU A 29 -3.92 29.68 -5.65
C LEU A 29 -2.72 30.62 -5.85
N SER A 30 -1.88 30.70 -4.83
CA SER A 30 -0.54 31.29 -4.89
C SER A 30 0.47 30.24 -4.44
N GLY A 31 1.24 29.70 -5.37
CA GLY A 31 2.05 28.50 -5.10
C GLY A 31 1.16 27.34 -4.66
N ASN A 32 1.42 26.80 -3.49
CA ASN A 32 0.71 25.65 -2.91
C ASN A 32 -0.43 26.05 -1.95
N HIS A 33 -0.79 27.32 -1.88
CA HIS A 33 -1.81 27.83 -0.95
C HIS A 33 -3.05 28.31 -1.70
N ILE A 34 -4.22 27.92 -1.19
CA ILE A 34 -5.49 28.53 -1.57
C ILE A 34 -5.57 29.88 -0.85
N VAL A 35 -5.55 30.97 -1.61
CA VAL A 35 -5.56 32.34 -1.07
C VAL A 35 -6.93 33.00 -1.17
N GLU A 36 -7.81 32.46 -2.02
CA GLU A 36 -9.18 32.94 -2.13
C GLU A 36 -10.11 31.80 -2.56
N LYS A 37 -11.28 31.72 -1.94
CA LYS A 37 -12.36 30.78 -2.29
C LYS A 37 -13.68 31.57 -2.33
N LYS A 38 -14.41 31.52 -3.44
CA LYS A 38 -15.69 32.19 -3.60
C LYS A 38 -16.70 31.37 -4.39
N ALA A 39 -17.97 31.53 -4.04
CA ALA A 39 -19.08 31.03 -4.81
C ALA A 39 -19.32 31.87 -6.09
N GLY A 40 -19.89 31.24 -7.09
CA GLY A 40 -20.16 31.84 -8.39
C GLY A 40 -18.95 31.87 -9.32
N LYS A 41 -19.10 32.57 -10.45
CA LYS A 41 -18.07 32.67 -11.48
C LYS A 41 -17.06 33.77 -11.15
N PRO A 42 -15.76 33.56 -11.44
CA PRO A 42 -14.76 34.60 -11.27
C PRO A 42 -14.98 35.75 -12.26
N GLU A 43 -14.74 36.97 -11.78
CA GLU A 43 -14.71 38.15 -12.63
C GLU A 43 -13.52 38.11 -13.61
N LYS A 44 -13.61 38.83 -14.73
CA LYS A 44 -12.54 38.89 -15.74
C LYS A 44 -11.20 39.34 -15.15
N ASP A 45 -11.22 40.23 -14.16
CA ASP A 45 -10.01 40.74 -13.52
C ASP A 45 -9.28 39.67 -12.71
N ILE A 46 -10.00 38.75 -12.09
CA ILE A 46 -9.42 37.59 -11.39
C ILE A 46 -8.71 36.68 -12.41
N LEU A 47 -9.39 36.37 -13.53
CA LEU A 47 -8.82 35.53 -14.58
C LEU A 47 -7.58 36.18 -15.23
N ASN A 48 -7.59 37.47 -15.44
CA ASN A 48 -6.45 38.21 -16.00
C ASN A 48 -5.23 38.22 -15.08
N GLN A 49 -5.41 38.01 -13.77
CA GLN A 49 -4.35 37.93 -12.75
C GLN A 49 -3.80 36.52 -12.55
N ALA A 50 -4.36 35.50 -13.20
CA ALA A 50 -3.91 34.11 -13.13
C ALA A 50 -2.81 33.80 -14.16
N GLN A 51 -1.83 32.99 -13.76
CA GLN A 51 -0.87 32.40 -14.71
C GLN A 51 -1.53 31.27 -15.51
N GLU A 52 -2.34 30.46 -14.84
CA GLU A 52 -3.07 29.34 -15.40
C GLU A 52 -4.52 29.35 -14.92
N VAL A 53 -5.45 29.01 -15.81
CA VAL A 53 -6.88 28.86 -15.47
C VAL A 53 -7.31 27.44 -15.82
N LEU A 54 -7.77 26.70 -14.81
CA LEU A 54 -8.33 25.34 -14.94
C LEU A 54 -9.85 25.44 -14.78
N ASN A 55 -10.59 24.85 -15.70
CA ASN A 55 -12.06 24.89 -15.69
C ASN A 55 -12.64 23.47 -15.70
N PHE A 56 -13.15 23.06 -14.55
CA PHE A 56 -13.78 21.77 -14.32
C PHE A 56 -15.31 21.92 -14.35
N ARG A 57 -15.92 21.64 -15.49
CA ARG A 57 -17.38 21.82 -15.68
C ARG A 57 -18.19 20.63 -15.22
N ASP A 58 -17.68 19.42 -15.47
CA ASP A 58 -18.41 18.17 -15.26
C ASP A 58 -17.77 17.30 -14.17
N GLU A 59 -16.71 17.81 -13.55
CA GLU A 59 -15.97 17.14 -12.48
C GLU A 59 -16.23 17.78 -11.12
N LEU A 60 -16.19 16.98 -10.08
CA LEU A 60 -16.21 17.43 -8.69
C LEU A 60 -14.80 17.88 -8.27
N VAL A 61 -14.69 19.14 -7.85
CA VAL A 61 -13.48 19.65 -7.20
C VAL A 61 -13.69 19.63 -5.69
N MET A 62 -12.84 18.90 -4.97
CA MET A 62 -12.95 18.73 -3.53
C MET A 62 -11.56 18.68 -2.89
N PRO A 63 -11.43 18.90 -1.56
CA PRO A 63 -10.21 18.63 -0.84
C PRO A 63 -9.77 17.17 -1.00
N GLY A 64 -8.47 16.93 -0.98
CA GLY A 64 -7.94 15.57 -0.93
C GLY A 64 -8.49 14.83 0.30
N ILE A 65 -8.77 13.55 0.13
CA ILE A 65 -9.27 12.71 1.22
C ILE A 65 -8.12 12.49 2.22
N THR A 66 -8.40 12.78 3.51
CA THR A 66 -7.50 12.44 4.61
C THR A 66 -8.13 11.32 5.42
N ASP A 67 -7.54 10.14 5.35
CA ASP A 67 -7.94 9.03 6.20
C ASP A 67 -7.28 9.17 7.57
N THR A 68 -8.07 9.49 8.59
CA THR A 68 -7.61 9.66 9.98
C THR A 68 -7.71 8.39 10.81
N HIS A 69 -8.26 7.31 10.25
CA HIS A 69 -8.41 6.02 10.90
C HIS A 69 -7.83 4.91 10.01
N THR A 70 -6.54 5.00 9.72
CA THR A 70 -5.85 4.00 8.93
C THR A 70 -4.94 3.12 9.78
N PHE A 71 -5.03 1.81 9.61
CA PHE A 71 -4.10 0.84 10.17
C PHE A 71 -2.88 0.66 9.26
N PHE A 72 -2.32 1.77 8.77
CA PHE A 72 -1.23 1.78 7.80
C PHE A 72 -0.09 0.85 8.17
N THR A 73 0.40 0.91 9.41
CA THR A 73 1.49 0.04 9.88
C THR A 73 1.12 -1.42 9.82
N GLY A 74 -0.07 -1.79 10.30
CA GLY A 74 -0.58 -3.16 10.21
C GLY A 74 -0.72 -3.61 8.78
N TYR A 75 -1.29 -2.78 7.91
CA TYR A 75 -1.47 -3.11 6.50
C TYR A 75 -0.11 -3.28 5.78
N ALA A 76 0.83 -2.38 5.99
CA ALA A 76 2.17 -2.48 5.43
C ALA A 76 2.91 -3.75 5.91
N ILE A 77 2.79 -4.07 7.20
CA ILE A 77 3.33 -5.30 7.77
C ILE A 77 2.74 -6.55 7.10
N TYR A 78 1.45 -6.54 6.78
CA TYR A 78 0.79 -7.66 6.10
C TYR A 78 1.28 -7.90 4.66
N HIS A 79 1.96 -6.95 4.06
CA HIS A 79 2.55 -7.05 2.72
C HIS A 79 4.08 -7.23 2.76
N VAL A 80 4.65 -7.48 3.96
CA VAL A 80 6.07 -7.86 4.06
C VAL A 80 6.24 -9.26 3.50
N GLY A 81 7.22 -9.41 2.64
CA GLY A 81 7.53 -10.68 2.00
C GLY A 81 7.32 -10.70 0.50
N ALA A 82 7.52 -11.86 -0.10
CA ALA A 82 7.28 -12.09 -1.51
C ALA A 82 5.77 -12.14 -1.81
N ASP A 83 5.35 -11.55 -2.91
CA ASP A 83 3.95 -11.53 -3.33
C ASP A 83 3.57 -12.82 -4.08
N PHE A 84 2.69 -13.60 -3.47
CA PHE A 84 2.18 -14.88 -3.99
C PHE A 84 0.77 -14.78 -4.59
N SER A 85 0.22 -13.59 -4.74
CA SER A 85 -1.17 -13.38 -5.19
C SER A 85 -1.48 -13.95 -6.59
N LYS A 86 -0.44 -14.22 -7.38
CA LYS A 86 -0.57 -14.76 -8.74
C LYS A 86 0.16 -16.09 -8.94
N VAL A 87 0.76 -16.65 -7.91
CA VAL A 87 1.51 -17.91 -8.02
C VAL A 87 0.58 -19.09 -8.21
N THR A 88 0.88 -19.93 -9.19
CA THR A 88 0.07 -21.09 -9.57
C THR A 88 0.85 -22.42 -9.52
N ASP A 89 2.18 -22.37 -9.41
CA ASP A 89 3.03 -23.56 -9.38
C ASP A 89 4.32 -23.39 -8.56
N ASN A 90 5.01 -24.51 -8.36
CA ASN A 90 6.22 -24.59 -7.54
C ASN A 90 7.40 -23.82 -8.15
N GLU A 91 7.53 -23.78 -9.47
CA GLU A 91 8.66 -23.11 -10.14
C GLU A 91 8.54 -21.61 -10.00
N GLU A 92 7.34 -21.07 -10.22
CA GLU A 92 7.04 -19.65 -10.03
C GLU A 92 7.21 -19.23 -8.56
N GLY A 93 6.67 -20.02 -7.63
CA GLY A 93 6.82 -19.76 -6.19
C GLY A 93 8.28 -19.74 -5.73
N CYS A 94 9.08 -20.71 -6.17
CA CYS A 94 10.51 -20.74 -5.89
C CYS A 94 11.23 -19.51 -6.47
N CYS A 95 10.93 -19.13 -7.71
CA CYS A 95 11.55 -17.99 -8.39
C CYS A 95 11.26 -16.67 -7.65
N ILE A 96 10.03 -16.45 -7.23
CA ILE A 96 9.61 -15.25 -6.50
C ILE A 96 10.31 -15.16 -5.15
N LEU A 97 10.36 -16.26 -4.38
CA LEU A 97 11.06 -16.30 -3.10
C LEU A 97 12.56 -16.00 -3.24
N ARG A 98 13.24 -16.61 -4.21
CA ARG A 98 14.67 -16.35 -4.45
C ARG A 98 14.94 -14.91 -4.85
N LYS A 99 14.12 -14.32 -5.71
CA LYS A 99 14.23 -12.91 -6.09
C LYS A 99 14.04 -11.99 -4.88
N TYR A 100 13.07 -12.30 -4.03
CA TYR A 100 12.84 -11.52 -2.83
C TYR A 100 14.00 -11.64 -1.85
N GLU A 101 14.49 -12.85 -1.58
CA GLU A 101 15.64 -13.11 -0.71
C GLU A 101 16.89 -12.34 -1.19
N GLN A 102 17.20 -12.39 -2.49
CA GLN A 102 18.34 -11.67 -3.09
C GLN A 102 18.19 -10.15 -3.01
N LYS A 103 16.98 -9.63 -3.11
CA LYS A 103 16.72 -8.18 -3.05
C LYS A 103 16.76 -7.65 -1.62
N ARG A 104 16.29 -8.43 -0.64
CA ARG A 104 16.03 -7.96 0.73
C ARG A 104 17.01 -8.50 1.77
N HIS A 105 17.56 -9.69 1.55
CA HIS A 105 18.48 -10.36 2.49
C HIS A 105 17.94 -10.43 3.93
N PRO A 106 16.71 -10.93 4.18
CA PRO A 106 16.16 -10.97 5.52
C PRO A 106 16.99 -11.90 6.42
N GLU A 107 17.35 -11.44 7.63
CA GLU A 107 18.06 -12.27 8.60
C GLU A 107 17.14 -13.36 9.19
N GLY A 108 15.88 -13.01 9.46
CA GLY A 108 14.85 -13.91 9.96
C GLY A 108 14.26 -14.85 8.91
N ALA A 109 13.01 -15.27 9.11
CA ALA A 109 12.30 -16.10 8.15
C ALA A 109 12.11 -15.38 6.81
N LEU A 110 12.13 -16.13 5.73
CA LEU A 110 11.71 -15.63 4.42
C LEU A 110 10.19 -15.66 4.37
N LEU A 111 9.56 -14.49 4.22
CA LEU A 111 8.11 -14.37 4.22
C LEU A 111 7.54 -14.24 2.81
N GLY A 112 6.30 -14.71 2.67
CA GLY A 112 5.44 -14.45 1.53
C GLY A 112 4.02 -14.12 2.01
N HIS A 113 3.26 -13.46 1.15
CA HIS A 113 1.87 -13.08 1.40
C HIS A 113 1.00 -13.24 0.15
N GLY A 114 -0.31 -13.22 0.34
CA GLY A 114 -1.26 -13.22 -0.77
C GLY A 114 -1.49 -14.57 -1.42
N TRP A 115 -0.98 -15.66 -0.86
CA TRP A 115 -1.20 -17.00 -1.39
C TRP A 115 -2.69 -17.34 -1.46
N ASN A 116 -3.11 -17.93 -2.58
CA ASN A 116 -4.45 -18.46 -2.78
C ASN A 116 -4.42 -19.98 -2.85
N PRO A 117 -5.00 -20.72 -1.86
CA PRO A 117 -5.03 -22.18 -1.83
C PRO A 117 -5.75 -22.82 -3.04
N GLU A 118 -6.66 -22.10 -3.69
CA GLU A 118 -7.37 -22.57 -4.87
C GLU A 118 -6.51 -22.54 -6.15
N MET A 119 -5.50 -21.67 -6.19
CA MET A 119 -4.61 -21.53 -7.34
C MET A 119 -3.36 -22.41 -7.23
N TRP A 120 -2.84 -22.57 -6.04
CA TRP A 120 -1.64 -23.34 -5.78
C TRP A 120 -1.82 -24.15 -4.50
N ASP A 121 -1.81 -25.49 -4.66
CA ASP A 121 -2.07 -26.43 -3.58
C ASP A 121 -1.03 -26.32 -2.46
N ARG A 122 -1.48 -26.44 -1.22
CA ARG A 122 -0.64 -26.32 -0.02
C ARG A 122 0.45 -27.37 0.04
N GLN A 123 0.11 -28.62 -0.25
CA GLN A 123 1.05 -29.74 -0.15
C GLN A 123 2.20 -29.56 -1.15
N ASN A 124 1.88 -29.19 -2.38
CA ASN A 124 2.88 -28.89 -3.41
C ASN A 124 3.81 -27.74 -2.96
N GLY A 125 3.23 -26.71 -2.34
CA GLY A 125 4.00 -25.60 -1.79
C GLY A 125 4.94 -26.02 -0.65
N GLU A 126 4.46 -26.79 0.30
CA GLU A 126 5.28 -27.30 1.41
C GLU A 126 6.43 -28.19 0.89
N GLU A 127 6.16 -29.10 -0.05
CA GLU A 127 7.18 -29.95 -0.68
C GLU A 127 8.26 -29.12 -1.38
N MET A 128 7.87 -28.09 -2.12
CA MET A 128 8.82 -27.16 -2.75
C MET A 128 9.68 -26.43 -1.73
N LEU A 129 9.08 -25.97 -0.63
CA LEU A 129 9.84 -25.28 0.42
C LEU A 129 10.84 -26.19 1.11
N GLU A 130 10.50 -27.46 1.39
CA GLU A 130 11.42 -28.45 1.97
C GLU A 130 12.59 -28.75 1.03
N GLU A 131 12.31 -28.88 -0.26
CA GLU A 131 13.35 -29.21 -1.26
C GLU A 131 14.29 -28.03 -1.53
N LYS A 132 13.72 -26.83 -1.74
CA LYS A 132 14.46 -25.67 -2.27
C LYS A 132 15.02 -24.74 -1.19
N PHE A 133 14.45 -24.77 0.02
CA PHE A 133 14.83 -23.90 1.16
C PHE A 133 15.05 -24.67 2.47
N PRO A 134 15.80 -25.80 2.49
CA PRO A 134 15.94 -26.64 3.69
C PRO A 134 16.65 -25.92 4.85
N ASN A 135 17.47 -24.95 4.54
CA ASN A 135 18.28 -24.21 5.52
C ASN A 135 17.73 -22.84 5.91
N LYS A 136 16.61 -22.43 5.34
CA LYS A 136 15.96 -21.14 5.62
C LYS A 136 14.54 -21.38 6.11
N ALA A 137 14.14 -20.76 7.21
CA ALA A 137 12.73 -20.76 7.59
C ALA A 137 11.92 -19.97 6.58
N VAL A 138 10.87 -20.58 6.03
CA VAL A 138 10.00 -19.94 5.04
C VAL A 138 8.54 -20.08 5.47
N ILE A 139 7.79 -18.99 5.38
CA ILE A 139 6.37 -18.93 5.72
C ILE A 139 5.65 -18.06 4.69
N ILE A 140 4.62 -18.60 4.05
CA ILE A 140 3.81 -17.91 3.06
C ILE A 140 2.37 -17.87 3.56
N PHE A 141 1.88 -16.67 3.88
CA PHE A 141 0.52 -16.48 4.39
C PHE A 141 -0.51 -16.43 3.26
N SER A 142 -1.67 -17.03 3.50
CA SER A 142 -2.82 -16.90 2.60
C SER A 142 -3.30 -15.46 2.50
N ALA A 143 -4.01 -15.14 1.41
CA ALA A 143 -4.55 -13.81 1.16
C ALA A 143 -5.49 -13.34 2.29
N ASP A 144 -6.29 -14.25 2.83
CA ASP A 144 -7.21 -14.02 3.97
C ASP A 144 -6.54 -14.21 5.33
N ARG A 145 -5.29 -14.70 5.35
CA ARG A 145 -4.46 -14.96 6.55
C ARG A 145 -5.01 -16.04 7.49
N SER A 146 -5.93 -16.86 7.02
CA SER A 146 -6.48 -17.96 7.79
C SER A 146 -5.52 -19.14 7.93
N CYS A 147 -4.61 -19.31 6.97
CA CYS A 147 -3.62 -20.37 6.94
C CYS A 147 -2.30 -19.93 6.30
N CYS A 148 -1.33 -20.83 6.30
CA CYS A 148 -0.04 -20.59 5.65
C CYS A 148 0.57 -21.88 5.10
N ILE A 149 1.51 -21.72 4.17
CA ILE A 149 2.49 -22.74 3.77
C ILE A 149 3.76 -22.49 4.58
N MET A 150 4.37 -23.51 5.17
CA MET A 150 5.65 -23.37 5.86
C MET A 150 6.46 -24.66 5.82
N ASN A 151 7.79 -24.50 5.80
CA ASN A 151 8.68 -25.64 5.89
C ASN A 151 8.93 -26.09 7.34
N GLN A 152 9.54 -27.28 7.51
CA GLN A 152 9.82 -27.85 8.82
C GLN A 152 10.74 -26.97 9.67
N LYS A 153 11.65 -26.24 9.02
CA LYS A 153 12.53 -25.30 9.74
C LYS A 153 11.73 -24.17 10.38
N ALA A 154 10.74 -23.61 9.67
CA ALA A 154 9.85 -22.60 10.23
C ALA A 154 8.99 -23.17 11.37
N ARG A 155 8.43 -24.39 11.20
CA ARG A 155 7.67 -25.08 12.25
C ARG A 155 8.48 -25.26 13.54
N ASN A 156 9.75 -25.66 13.40
CA ASN A 156 10.63 -25.87 14.56
C ASN A 156 10.97 -24.58 15.30
N ILE A 157 11.12 -23.46 14.58
CA ILE A 157 11.47 -22.16 15.18
C ILE A 157 10.25 -21.50 15.83
N TYR A 158 9.14 -21.44 15.10
CA TYR A 158 7.97 -20.63 15.49
C TYR A 158 6.90 -21.42 16.25
N GLN A 159 6.90 -22.74 16.17
CA GLN A 159 6.08 -23.66 16.98
C GLN A 159 4.57 -23.36 16.92
N PHE A 160 4.03 -23.03 15.75
CA PHE A 160 2.61 -22.88 15.53
C PHE A 160 2.10 -23.76 14.36
N SER A 161 0.80 -24.06 14.37
CA SER A 161 0.15 -24.81 13.30
C SER A 161 -0.11 -23.92 12.08
N ALA A 162 0.01 -24.50 10.89
CA ALA A 162 -0.32 -23.81 9.65
C ALA A 162 -1.80 -23.41 9.54
N GLU A 163 -2.69 -24.10 10.27
CA GLU A 163 -4.13 -23.84 10.33
C GLU A 163 -4.49 -22.76 11.35
N THR A 164 -3.60 -22.44 12.28
CA THR A 164 -3.83 -21.45 13.34
C THR A 164 -2.82 -20.31 13.29
N CYS A 165 -2.40 -19.96 12.09
CA CYS A 165 -1.34 -18.97 11.89
C CYS A 165 -1.75 -17.52 12.26
N TYR A 166 -3.02 -17.26 12.45
CA TYR A 166 -3.55 -15.94 12.79
C TYR A 166 -4.08 -15.89 14.22
N PRO A 167 -3.96 -14.77 14.92
CA PRO A 167 -3.08 -13.59 14.76
C PRO A 167 -1.76 -13.71 15.51
N GLU A 168 -1.66 -14.62 16.51
CA GLU A 168 -0.52 -14.65 17.46
C GLU A 168 0.80 -15.04 16.79
N SER A 169 0.75 -16.02 15.90
CA SER A 169 1.92 -16.49 15.17
C SER A 169 2.48 -15.42 14.25
N TYR A 170 1.59 -14.67 13.59
CA TYR A 170 1.96 -13.56 12.73
C TYR A 170 2.71 -12.48 13.54
N TYR A 171 2.19 -12.09 14.71
CA TYR A 171 2.85 -11.11 15.57
C TYR A 171 4.21 -11.57 16.09
N ARG A 172 4.40 -12.86 16.37
CA ARG A 172 5.72 -13.40 16.77
C ARG A 172 6.74 -13.21 15.67
N ILE A 173 6.39 -13.58 14.45
CA ILE A 173 7.25 -13.46 13.28
C ILE A 173 7.54 -11.98 12.99
N MET A 174 6.52 -11.15 12.98
CA MET A 174 6.67 -9.73 12.69
C MET A 174 7.47 -8.98 13.75
N ARG A 175 7.49 -9.45 14.98
CA ARG A 175 8.33 -8.87 16.04
C ARG A 175 9.81 -8.92 15.70
N GLU A 176 10.27 -9.97 15.05
CA GLU A 176 11.66 -10.07 14.57
C GLU A 176 11.94 -9.02 13.52
N TYR A 177 11.04 -8.87 12.54
CA TYR A 177 11.17 -7.89 11.46
C TYR A 177 11.08 -6.45 11.96
N LEU A 178 10.21 -6.14 12.91
CA LEU A 178 10.08 -4.79 13.48
C LEU A 178 11.36 -4.34 14.21
N ASN A 179 12.21 -5.25 14.62
CA ASN A 179 13.52 -4.94 15.20
C ASN A 179 14.57 -4.58 14.15
N ASP A 180 14.40 -5.01 12.89
CA ASP A 180 15.23 -4.61 11.75
C ASP A 180 14.69 -3.32 11.11
N ARG A 181 15.13 -2.18 11.65
CA ARG A 181 14.66 -0.86 11.20
C ARG A 181 14.95 -0.59 9.72
N GLU A 182 16.09 -1.02 9.21
CA GLU A 182 16.46 -0.76 7.81
C GLU A 182 15.63 -1.63 6.85
N PHE A 183 15.38 -2.87 7.22
CA PHE A 183 14.51 -3.76 6.47
C PHE A 183 13.08 -3.18 6.40
N ILE A 184 12.48 -2.87 7.53
CA ILE A 184 11.12 -2.32 7.63
C ILE A 184 10.99 -0.99 6.88
N LYS A 185 11.98 -0.11 6.97
CA LYS A 185 12.00 1.15 6.23
C LYS A 185 11.95 0.94 4.72
N LYS A 186 12.67 -0.06 4.20
CA LYS A 186 12.63 -0.43 2.78
C LYS A 186 11.27 -0.98 2.39
N GLU A 187 10.71 -1.90 3.17
CA GLU A 187 9.38 -2.47 2.91
C GLU A 187 8.29 -1.39 2.91
N PHE A 188 8.28 -0.50 3.89
CA PHE A 188 7.32 0.60 3.95
C PHE A 188 7.49 1.61 2.81
N SER A 189 8.73 1.91 2.44
CA SER A 189 9.00 2.79 1.30
C SER A 189 8.48 2.21 -0.01
N ASP A 190 8.67 0.91 -0.24
CA ASP A 190 8.18 0.27 -1.45
C ASP A 190 6.66 0.15 -1.44
N TYR A 191 6.06 -0.14 -0.31
CA TYR A 191 4.61 -0.13 -0.15
C TYR A 191 4.01 1.26 -0.44
N MET A 192 4.60 2.33 0.10
CA MET A 192 4.17 3.71 -0.19
C MET A 192 4.25 4.07 -1.68
N LYS A 193 5.26 3.53 -2.40
CA LYS A 193 5.36 3.74 -3.86
C LYS A 193 4.29 3.01 -4.65
N MET A 194 3.80 1.88 -4.15
CA MET A 194 2.69 1.15 -4.78
C MET A 194 1.35 1.87 -4.61
N MET A 195 1.19 2.66 -3.54
CA MET A 195 -0.03 3.40 -3.23
C MET A 195 -0.17 4.72 -4.02
N ASN A 196 0.90 5.22 -4.65
CA ASN A 196 0.93 6.42 -5.48
C ASN A 196 0.89 6.10 -6.98
#